data_c0ec2c04a2eeef0cfe25a81121c55284
#
_entry.id   c0ec2c04a2eeef0cfe25a81121c55284
#
_cell.length_a   1.000
_cell.length_b   1.000
_cell.length_c   1.000
_cell.angle_alpha   90.00
_cell.angle_beta   90.00
_cell.angle_gamma   90.00
#
_symmetry.space_group_name_H-M   'P 1'
#
loop_
_entity.id
_entity.type
_entity.pdbx_description
1 polymer ?
#
loop_
_entity_poly.entity_id
_entity_poly.type
_entity_poly.pdbx_seq_one_letter_code
_entity_poly.pdbx_strand_id
1 'polypeptide(L)'
;MRNTKEDGYYLGIDIGSVSTNLVLMDTDGKIAKKIYLRTGGQPIQSLIKGLKELTAGQRLPDIKGAGATGSGRELAGVIAGADIIKNEITTHAIAAQNVVPDVKTIIEIGGQDSKIIILKNGVVYDFAMNTVCAAGTGSFLDRQAARLGVP
;
A
#
# COMPACT_ATOMS: atom_id res chain seq x y z
N MET A 1 5.15 37.07 8.81
CA MET A 1 5.26 36.39 7.51
C MET A 1 4.73 34.98 7.69
N ARG A 2 3.53 34.66 7.20
CA ARG A 2 3.03 33.27 7.18
C ARG A 2 3.82 32.57 6.11
N ASN A 3 4.59 31.53 6.52
CA ASN A 3 5.18 30.59 5.59
C ASN A 3 4.01 29.86 4.93
N THR A 4 3.66 30.22 3.72
CA THR A 4 2.73 29.47 2.89
C THR A 4 3.48 28.22 2.41
N LYS A 5 3.59 27.18 3.28
CA LYS A 5 3.81 25.84 2.77
C LYS A 5 2.67 25.59 1.79
N GLU A 6 2.99 25.11 0.60
CA GLU A 6 1.98 24.67 -0.34
C GLU A 6 1.20 23.52 0.34
N ASP A 7 0.04 23.86 0.91
CA ASP A 7 -0.81 22.91 1.61
C ASP A 7 -1.41 21.96 0.58
N GLY A 8 -0.85 20.77 0.46
CA GLY A 8 -1.35 19.73 -0.44
C GLY A 8 -0.87 18.35 0.00
N TYR A 9 -1.51 17.32 -0.54
CA TYR A 9 -1.24 15.94 -0.19
C TYR A 9 -1.04 15.08 -1.42
N TYR A 10 -0.29 14.01 -1.25
CA TYR A 10 -0.25 12.88 -2.18
C TYR A 10 -1.11 11.75 -1.66
N LEU A 11 -1.91 11.15 -2.53
CA LEU A 11 -2.76 10.01 -2.22
C LEU A 11 -2.07 8.72 -2.70
N GLY A 12 -1.79 7.81 -1.78
CA GLY A 12 -1.35 6.45 -2.10
C GLY A 12 -2.49 5.46 -1.91
N ILE A 13 -2.67 4.55 -2.88
CA ILE A 13 -3.70 3.52 -2.88
C ILE A 13 -3.05 2.17 -3.17
N ASP A 14 -3.23 1.21 -2.26
CA ASP A 14 -2.82 -0.18 -2.46
C ASP A 14 -4.06 -1.08 -2.32
N ILE A 15 -4.46 -1.72 -3.42
CA ILE A 15 -5.55 -2.69 -3.41
C ILE A 15 -4.98 -4.09 -3.60
N GLY A 16 -4.85 -4.78 -2.49
CA GLY A 16 -4.51 -6.19 -2.45
C GLY A 16 -5.73 -7.10 -2.42
N SER A 17 -5.52 -8.40 -2.59
CA SER A 17 -6.56 -9.43 -2.50
C SER A 17 -7.19 -9.53 -1.11
N VAL A 18 -6.42 -9.27 -0.05
CA VAL A 18 -6.85 -9.35 1.35
C VAL A 18 -7.16 -7.99 1.95
N SER A 19 -6.35 -6.98 1.65
CA SER A 19 -6.48 -5.64 2.22
C SER A 19 -6.48 -4.55 1.17
N THR A 20 -7.16 -3.45 1.52
CA THR A 20 -7.15 -2.18 0.79
C THR A 20 -6.60 -1.12 1.73
N ASN A 21 -5.52 -0.49 1.31
CA ASN A 21 -4.79 0.50 2.10
C ASN A 21 -4.79 1.84 1.39
N LEU A 22 -5.05 2.92 2.13
CA LEU A 22 -4.95 4.28 1.62
C LEU A 22 -4.09 5.11 2.56
N VAL A 23 -3.28 5.99 1.99
CA VAL A 23 -2.47 6.95 2.74
C VAL A 23 -2.61 8.34 2.14
N LEU A 24 -2.70 9.35 3.02
CA LEU A 24 -2.38 10.72 2.67
C LEU A 24 -0.99 11.05 3.20
N MET A 25 -0.14 11.56 2.34
CA MET A 25 1.21 11.98 2.64
C MET A 25 1.34 13.46 2.32
N ASP A 26 1.91 14.24 3.21
CA ASP A 26 2.15 15.66 2.95
C ASP A 26 3.33 15.89 1.98
N THR A 27 3.58 17.12 1.61
CA THR A 27 4.66 17.49 0.69
C THR A 27 6.06 17.27 1.27
N ASP A 28 6.19 17.09 2.58
CA ASP A 28 7.44 16.74 3.26
C ASP A 28 7.66 15.22 3.34
N GLY A 29 6.74 14.42 2.79
CA GLY A 29 6.81 12.95 2.79
C GLY A 29 6.30 12.29 4.08
N LYS A 30 5.64 13.04 4.97
CA LYS A 30 5.10 12.49 6.22
C LYS A 30 3.68 11.98 6.01
N ILE A 31 3.38 10.83 6.62
CA ILE A 31 2.03 10.27 6.59
C ILE A 31 1.12 11.09 7.51
N ALA A 32 0.17 11.79 6.91
CA ALA A 32 -0.83 12.58 7.60
C ALA A 32 -2.02 11.72 8.05
N LYS A 33 -2.42 10.75 7.22
CA LYS A 33 -3.51 9.81 7.54
C LYS A 33 -3.31 8.47 6.83
N LYS A 34 -3.74 7.40 7.46
CA LYS A 34 -3.74 6.05 6.87
C LYS A 34 -5.03 5.32 7.18
N ILE A 35 -5.49 4.53 6.22
CA ILE A 35 -6.68 3.67 6.34
C ILE A 35 -6.26 2.24 5.95
N TYR A 36 -6.69 1.29 6.72
CA TYR A 36 -6.56 -0.14 6.43
C TYR A 36 -7.96 -0.77 6.47
N LEU A 37 -8.35 -1.41 5.38
CA LEU A 37 -9.62 -2.14 5.28
C LEU A 37 -9.37 -3.55 4.76
N ARG A 38 -10.21 -4.51 5.13
CA ARG A 38 -10.24 -5.80 4.44
C ARG A 38 -10.96 -5.64 3.10
N THR A 39 -10.34 -6.12 2.02
CA THR A 39 -10.92 -6.06 0.67
C THR A 39 -12.17 -6.92 0.57
N GLY A 40 -12.16 -8.13 1.18
CA GLY A 40 -13.33 -9.00 1.25
C GLY A 40 -13.90 -9.41 -0.13
N GLY A 41 -13.07 -9.49 -1.16
CA GLY A 41 -13.51 -9.74 -2.54
C GLY A 41 -14.25 -8.57 -3.22
N GLN A 42 -14.29 -7.40 -2.58
CA GLN A 42 -15.03 -6.23 -3.05
C GLN A 42 -14.11 -5.00 -3.18
N PRO A 43 -13.14 -5.00 -4.11
CA PRO A 43 -12.13 -3.95 -4.20
C PRO A 43 -12.69 -2.56 -4.44
N ILE A 44 -13.75 -2.44 -5.26
CA ILE A 44 -14.38 -1.14 -5.55
C ILE A 44 -15.03 -0.56 -4.29
N GLN A 45 -15.81 -1.38 -3.58
CA GLN A 45 -16.52 -0.96 -2.37
C GLN A 45 -15.53 -0.61 -1.25
N SER A 46 -14.46 -1.40 -1.09
CA SER A 46 -13.44 -1.11 -0.09
C SER A 46 -12.66 0.17 -0.42
N LEU A 47 -12.37 0.44 -1.70
CA LEU A 47 -11.78 1.71 -2.13
C LEU A 47 -12.69 2.90 -1.82
N ILE A 48 -13.96 2.83 -2.22
CA ILE A 48 -14.94 3.90 -1.95
C ILE A 48 -15.10 4.13 -0.44
N LYS A 49 -15.19 3.06 0.34
CA LYS A 49 -15.25 3.13 1.80
C LYS A 49 -13.99 3.80 2.36
N GLY A 50 -12.81 3.37 1.92
CA GLY A 50 -11.55 3.93 2.35
C GLY A 50 -11.41 5.43 2.05
N LEU A 51 -11.82 5.87 0.85
CA LEU A 51 -11.83 7.29 0.48
C LEU A 51 -12.79 8.10 1.37
N LYS A 52 -13.97 7.58 1.67
CA LYS A 52 -14.93 8.22 2.59
C LYS A 52 -14.37 8.33 4.01
N GLU A 53 -13.74 7.27 4.52
CA GLU A 53 -13.10 7.29 5.84
C GLU A 53 -11.89 8.22 5.89
N LEU A 54 -11.11 8.26 4.80
CA LEU A 54 -9.95 9.14 4.67
C LEU A 54 -10.35 10.61 4.84
N THR A 55 -11.48 10.98 4.25
CA THR A 55 -12.01 12.34 4.28
C THR A 55 -12.93 12.61 5.49
N ALA A 56 -13.26 11.59 6.28
CA ALA A 56 -14.29 11.68 7.32
C ALA A 56 -15.63 12.25 6.80
N GLY A 57 -15.98 11.96 5.54
CA GLY A 57 -17.17 12.46 4.87
C GLY A 57 -17.09 13.93 4.41
N GLN A 58 -15.94 14.59 4.58
CA GLN A 58 -15.69 15.94 4.08
C GLN A 58 -15.10 15.89 2.67
N ARG A 59 -14.90 17.07 2.07
CA ARG A 59 -14.20 17.18 0.79
C ARG A 59 -12.76 16.70 0.94
N LEU A 60 -12.25 16.01 -0.10
CA LEU A 60 -10.83 15.68 -0.18
C LEU A 60 -9.98 16.95 -0.06
N PRO A 61 -8.88 16.91 0.69
CA PRO A 61 -7.92 18.00 0.70
C PRO A 61 -7.36 18.20 -0.72
N ASP A 62 -6.55 19.24 -0.92
CA ASP A 62 -5.88 19.47 -2.20
C ASP A 62 -4.90 18.32 -2.49
N ILE A 63 -5.23 17.46 -3.47
CA ILE A 63 -4.42 16.33 -3.89
C ILE A 63 -3.51 16.76 -5.04
N LYS A 64 -2.21 16.77 -4.79
CA LYS A 64 -1.16 17.14 -5.76
C LYS A 64 -0.84 16.01 -6.72
N GLY A 65 -1.11 14.77 -6.32
CA GLY A 65 -0.92 13.60 -7.14
C GLY A 65 -1.40 12.34 -6.44
N ALA A 66 -1.76 11.33 -7.23
CA ALA A 66 -2.22 10.05 -6.73
C ALA A 66 -1.44 8.89 -7.35
N GLY A 67 -1.09 7.89 -6.53
CA GLY A 67 -0.44 6.66 -6.97
C GLY A 67 -1.23 5.42 -6.58
N ALA A 68 -1.24 4.41 -7.46
CA ALA A 68 -1.90 3.14 -7.23
C ALA A 68 -0.94 1.96 -7.34
N THR A 69 -1.11 0.97 -6.47
CA THR A 69 -0.36 -0.28 -6.42
C THR A 69 -1.24 -1.45 -5.97
N GLY A 70 -0.67 -2.62 -5.82
CA GLY A 70 -1.37 -3.84 -5.43
C GLY A 70 -1.89 -4.63 -6.63
N SER A 71 -2.50 -5.79 -6.36
CA SER A 71 -3.09 -6.64 -7.40
C SER A 71 -4.26 -5.96 -8.13
N GLY A 72 -4.99 -5.06 -7.45
CA GLY A 72 -6.07 -4.25 -8.01
C GLY A 72 -5.65 -2.85 -8.49
N ARG A 73 -4.35 -2.59 -8.69
CA ARG A 73 -3.81 -1.25 -9.03
C ARG A 73 -4.43 -0.60 -10.26
N GLU A 74 -4.67 -1.36 -11.33
CA GLU A 74 -5.26 -0.83 -12.56
C GLU A 74 -6.70 -0.32 -12.31
N LEU A 75 -7.48 -1.11 -11.58
CA LEU A 75 -8.83 -0.72 -11.18
C LEU A 75 -8.82 0.51 -10.26
N ALA A 76 -7.91 0.52 -9.28
CA ALA A 76 -7.72 1.66 -8.39
C ALA A 76 -7.32 2.92 -9.16
N GLY A 77 -6.40 2.77 -10.11
CA GLY A 77 -5.92 3.86 -10.95
C GLY A 77 -7.03 4.52 -11.73
N VAL A 78 -7.88 3.72 -12.37
CA VAL A 78 -9.04 4.24 -13.15
C VAL A 78 -10.05 4.95 -12.24
N ILE A 79 -10.42 4.33 -11.11
CA ILE A 79 -11.47 4.88 -10.22
C ILE A 79 -11.00 6.15 -9.51
N ALA A 80 -9.76 6.18 -9.04
CA ALA A 80 -9.22 7.32 -8.31
C ALA A 80 -8.56 8.38 -9.21
N GLY A 81 -8.41 8.12 -10.50
CA GLY A 81 -7.70 9.00 -11.42
C GLY A 81 -6.21 9.10 -11.05
N ALA A 82 -5.55 7.96 -10.76
CA ALA A 82 -4.16 7.98 -10.31
C ALA A 82 -3.21 8.41 -11.44
N ASP A 83 -2.28 9.31 -11.10
CA ASP A 83 -1.25 9.82 -12.01
C ASP A 83 -0.17 8.77 -12.30
N ILE A 84 0.04 7.84 -11.36
CA ILE A 84 1.05 6.80 -11.48
C ILE A 84 0.52 5.46 -10.98
N ILE A 85 0.78 4.41 -11.78
CA ILE A 85 0.47 3.02 -11.42
C ILE A 85 1.77 2.23 -11.41
N LYS A 86 2.09 1.58 -10.30
CA LYS A 86 3.30 0.78 -10.12
C LYS A 86 2.97 -0.57 -9.50
N ASN A 87 3.80 -1.58 -9.84
CA ASN A 87 3.69 -2.88 -9.18
C ASN A 87 4.20 -2.83 -7.73
N GLU A 88 3.80 -3.81 -6.94
CA GLU A 88 4.13 -3.93 -5.52
C GLU A 88 5.64 -4.05 -5.26
N ILE A 89 6.38 -4.73 -6.14
CA ILE A 89 7.83 -4.91 -5.98
C ILE A 89 8.53 -3.55 -5.95
N THR A 90 8.19 -2.69 -6.92
CA THR A 90 8.76 -1.35 -7.02
C THR A 90 8.36 -0.47 -5.83
N THR A 91 7.10 -0.50 -5.42
CA THR A 91 6.61 0.35 -4.34
C THR A 91 7.17 -0.07 -2.99
N HIS A 92 7.27 -1.38 -2.70
CA HIS A 92 7.93 -1.90 -1.51
C HIS A 92 9.42 -1.53 -1.47
N ALA A 93 10.11 -1.63 -2.61
CA ALA A 93 11.52 -1.26 -2.70
C ALA A 93 11.75 0.22 -2.34
N ILE A 94 10.96 1.12 -2.90
CA ILE A 94 11.04 2.56 -2.63
C ILE A 94 10.68 2.87 -1.18
N ALA A 95 9.58 2.29 -0.67
CA ALA A 95 9.14 2.51 0.70
C ALA A 95 10.18 2.04 1.72
N ALA A 96 10.77 0.85 1.51
CA ALA A 96 11.78 0.31 2.40
C ALA A 96 13.06 1.17 2.41
N GLN A 97 13.49 1.68 1.26
CA GLN A 97 14.66 2.57 1.17
C GLN A 97 14.44 3.92 1.87
N ASN A 98 13.21 4.43 1.90
CA ASN A 98 12.90 5.65 2.64
C ASN A 98 13.04 5.46 4.17
N VAL A 99 12.86 4.23 4.67
CA VAL A 99 13.02 3.90 6.10
C VAL A 99 14.44 3.43 6.42
N VAL A 100 15.03 2.63 5.51
CA VAL A 100 16.36 2.07 5.64
C VAL A 100 17.12 2.31 4.33
N PRO A 101 17.84 3.44 4.18
CA PRO A 101 18.47 3.85 2.93
C PRO A 101 19.40 2.81 2.29
N ASP A 102 20.12 2.05 3.11
CA ASP A 102 21.09 1.02 2.64
C ASP A 102 20.50 -0.40 2.58
N VAL A 103 19.18 -0.54 2.60
CA VAL A 103 18.53 -1.85 2.53
C VAL A 103 18.94 -2.61 1.28
N LYS A 104 19.33 -3.88 1.45
CA LYS A 104 19.78 -4.78 0.36
C LYS A 104 18.76 -5.87 0.05
N THR A 105 18.02 -6.28 1.05
CA THR A 105 17.05 -7.37 0.94
C THR A 105 15.79 -7.00 1.70
N ILE A 106 14.65 -7.19 1.07
CA ILE A 106 13.32 -6.98 1.67
C ILE A 106 12.61 -8.32 1.67
N ILE A 107 12.07 -8.71 2.81
CA ILE A 107 11.14 -9.83 2.94
C ILE A 107 9.77 -9.21 3.23
N GLU A 108 8.85 -9.38 2.29
CA GLU A 108 7.47 -8.93 2.41
C GLU A 108 6.57 -10.15 2.60
N ILE A 109 5.70 -10.11 3.61
CA ILE A 109 4.74 -11.16 3.91
C ILE A 109 3.36 -10.54 3.85
N GLY A 110 2.70 -10.71 2.71
CA GLY A 110 1.33 -10.27 2.47
C GLY A 110 0.29 -11.24 2.99
N GLY A 111 -0.98 -10.98 2.68
CA GLY A 111 -2.08 -11.85 3.09
C GLY A 111 -2.14 -13.17 2.31
N GLN A 112 -1.82 -13.15 1.02
CA GLN A 112 -1.89 -14.33 0.13
C GLN A 112 -0.57 -14.65 -0.57
N ASP A 113 0.35 -13.72 -0.63
CA ASP A 113 1.67 -13.93 -1.20
C ASP A 113 2.77 -13.47 -0.24
N SER A 114 3.98 -13.96 -0.49
CA SER A 114 5.19 -13.54 0.19
C SER A 114 6.26 -13.31 -0.87
N LYS A 115 7.09 -12.31 -0.66
CA LYS A 115 8.10 -11.90 -1.63
C LYS A 115 9.44 -11.68 -0.94
N ILE A 116 10.51 -12.03 -1.64
CA ILE A 116 11.85 -11.57 -1.33
C ILE A 116 12.30 -10.67 -2.47
N ILE A 117 12.81 -9.48 -2.15
CA ILE A 117 13.25 -8.49 -3.13
C ILE A 117 14.71 -8.16 -2.82
N ILE A 118 15.57 -8.32 -3.81
CA ILE A 118 16.99 -8.03 -3.71
C ILE A 118 17.30 -6.70 -4.39
N LEU A 119 17.98 -5.83 -3.68
CA LEU A 119 18.39 -4.51 -4.18
C LEU A 119 19.90 -4.45 -4.42
N LYS A 120 20.29 -3.84 -5.55
CA LYS A 120 21.67 -3.44 -5.84
C LYS A 120 21.67 -1.96 -6.23
N ASN A 121 22.49 -1.17 -5.57
CA ASN A 121 22.60 0.27 -5.82
C ASN A 121 21.25 1.00 -5.80
N GLY A 122 20.37 0.63 -4.86
CA GLY A 122 19.04 1.22 -4.73
C GLY A 122 18.02 0.78 -5.77
N VAL A 123 18.36 -0.15 -6.67
CA VAL A 123 17.46 -0.65 -7.71
C VAL A 123 17.11 -2.12 -7.45
N VAL A 124 15.89 -2.51 -7.77
CA VAL A 124 15.49 -3.93 -7.74
C VAL A 124 16.32 -4.70 -8.75
N TYR A 125 17.15 -5.60 -8.24
CA TYR A 125 18.00 -6.46 -9.04
C TYR A 125 17.35 -7.79 -9.35
N ASP A 126 16.67 -8.38 -8.35
CA ASP A 126 16.00 -9.66 -8.49
C ASP A 126 14.87 -9.76 -7.45
N PHE A 127 13.90 -10.62 -7.69
CA PHE A 127 12.86 -10.94 -6.71
C PHE A 127 12.32 -12.35 -6.93
N ALA A 128 11.81 -12.93 -5.86
CA ALA A 128 11.05 -14.18 -5.90
C ALA A 128 9.76 -14.05 -5.09
N MET A 129 8.75 -14.81 -5.50
CA MET A 129 7.46 -14.90 -4.81
C MET A 129 7.15 -16.36 -4.51
N ASN A 130 6.31 -16.61 -3.49
CA ASN A 130 5.79 -17.94 -3.27
C ASN A 130 4.98 -18.42 -4.49
N THR A 131 5.07 -19.69 -4.81
CA THR A 131 4.39 -20.31 -5.96
C THR A 131 2.98 -20.81 -5.63
N VAL A 132 2.65 -20.91 -4.34
CA VAL A 132 1.36 -21.40 -3.83
C VAL A 132 0.69 -20.31 -3.03
N CYS A 133 -0.51 -19.92 -3.45
CA CYS A 133 -1.33 -18.91 -2.80
C CYS A 133 -1.55 -19.24 -1.31
N ALA A 134 -1.36 -18.24 -0.45
CA ALA A 134 -1.49 -18.32 1.01
C ALA A 134 -0.47 -19.25 1.74
N ALA A 135 0.45 -19.93 1.06
CA ALA A 135 1.48 -20.72 1.71
C ALA A 135 2.56 -19.82 2.34
N GLY A 136 2.77 -19.94 3.66
CA GLY A 136 3.75 -19.14 4.39
C GLY A 136 3.41 -17.63 4.43
N THR A 137 2.14 -17.27 4.43
CA THR A 137 1.67 -15.89 4.37
C THR A 137 0.86 -15.52 5.61
N GLY A 138 0.42 -14.25 5.71
CA GLY A 138 -0.45 -13.76 6.79
C GLY A 138 -1.73 -14.56 6.95
N SER A 139 -2.36 -14.99 5.85
CA SER A 139 -3.56 -15.84 5.91
C SER A 139 -3.32 -17.21 6.55
N PHE A 140 -2.10 -17.75 6.46
CA PHE A 140 -1.72 -18.96 7.21
C PHE A 140 -1.64 -18.66 8.71
N LEU A 141 -0.98 -17.55 9.08
CA LEU A 141 -0.84 -17.14 10.47
C LEU A 141 -2.21 -16.86 11.12
N ASP A 142 -3.08 -16.11 10.43
CA ASP A 142 -4.46 -15.84 10.88
C ASP A 142 -5.23 -17.14 11.17
N ARG A 143 -5.10 -18.14 10.29
CA ARG A 143 -5.76 -19.43 10.49
C ARG A 143 -5.18 -20.21 11.67
N GLN A 144 -3.87 -20.17 11.88
CA GLN A 144 -3.27 -20.83 13.06
C GLN A 144 -3.68 -20.12 14.36
N ALA A 145 -3.67 -18.79 14.39
CA ALA A 145 -4.14 -18.02 15.53
C ALA A 145 -5.59 -18.37 15.90
N ALA A 146 -6.48 -18.41 14.88
CA ALA A 146 -7.87 -18.80 15.08
C ALA A 146 -8.03 -20.24 15.62
N ARG A 147 -7.22 -21.20 15.15
CA ARG A 147 -7.23 -22.61 15.66
C ARG A 147 -6.75 -22.71 17.12
N LEU A 148 -5.83 -21.83 17.52
CA LEU A 148 -5.28 -21.80 18.87
C LEU A 148 -6.11 -20.92 19.81
N GLY A 149 -7.11 -20.18 19.30
CA GLY A 149 -7.91 -19.26 20.08
C GLY A 149 -7.13 -18.04 20.60
N VAL A 150 -6.06 -17.65 19.89
CA VAL A 150 -5.24 -16.47 20.21
C VAL A 150 -5.46 -15.37 19.16
N PRO A 151 -5.31 -14.09 19.58
CA PRO A 151 -5.47 -12.96 18.66
C PRO A 151 -4.34 -12.87 17.62
#